data_2c0d886e89dfae7845a8bdb474e7a496
#
_entry.id   2c0d886e89dfae7845a8bdb474e7a496
#
_cell.length_a   1.000
_cell.length_b   1.000
_cell.length_c   1.000
_cell.angle_alpha   90.00
_cell.angle_beta   90.00
_cell.angle_gamma   90.00
#
_symmetry.space_group_name_H-M   'P 1'
#
loop_
_entity.id
_entity.type
_entity.pdbx_description
1 polymer ?
#
loop_
_entity_poly.entity_id
_entity_poly.type
_entity_poly.pdbx_seq_one_letter_code
_entity_poly.pdbx_strand_id
1 'polypeptide(L)'
;MIPVTLAQVVADCNATTAGETPPDVAREQISSLTADTRTVSGGEVFAAIKGARVDGAELAGAALSAGARAVVTSDPSAALASGADPARVIVVDDVEKAIGALARANLQRARAEGNPDLKVVAVTGSVGKTTVKDLLASLAESRGPVIAPPGSFNNELGLPITVLRTDAGTATLVLEMGADRIGNIDYLTSIAPPDASAVLIVARAHLGEFGGIDNVGRAKSELVTGTREGGAVVLNADDPRVAAMAELARGPVLTFSARGEGDVAARNVDVGADGRASFTLVTPEGEAAVKLKLVGEHHVANALAAAALAHSLGIATAQIASTLSAVGAASPHRMDVFEAGGATVIDDSYNANPDSMRAGLAALERLGRGRRKVAVLGEMLELGEASLLEHEAIGKAAAQAGVASLLAVGEEARPLASAAEAEGVDATWVAGPEGALRALDAALAAGDVVLVKGSNGSGVWKVADSLREEKK
;
A
#
# COMPACT_ATOMS: atom_id res chain seq x y z
N MET A 1 6.55 -4.36 -19.66
CA MET A 1 7.84 -5.04 -19.46
C MET A 1 8.69 -4.93 -20.70
N ILE A 2 9.98 -5.18 -20.62
CA ILE A 2 10.85 -5.37 -21.79
C ILE A 2 10.32 -6.56 -22.58
N PRO A 3 10.02 -6.41 -23.89
CA PRO A 3 9.52 -7.51 -24.70
C PRO A 3 10.51 -8.65 -24.80
N VAL A 4 10.07 -9.87 -24.56
CA VAL A 4 10.89 -11.10 -24.63
C VAL A 4 10.14 -12.19 -25.40
N THR A 5 10.85 -13.20 -25.89
CA THR A 5 10.22 -14.34 -26.55
C THR A 5 9.53 -15.27 -25.52
N LEU A 6 8.56 -16.07 -25.97
CA LEU A 6 7.95 -17.10 -25.14
C LEU A 6 9.02 -18.07 -24.59
N ALA A 7 9.98 -18.46 -25.42
CA ALA A 7 11.10 -19.29 -24.95
C ALA A 7 11.90 -18.65 -23.82
N GLN A 8 12.06 -17.33 -23.85
CA GLN A 8 12.73 -16.60 -22.77
C GLN A 8 11.88 -16.56 -21.49
N VAL A 9 10.56 -16.40 -21.60
CA VAL A 9 9.64 -16.49 -20.45
C VAL A 9 9.75 -17.86 -19.78
N VAL A 10 9.75 -18.94 -20.57
CA VAL A 10 9.93 -20.32 -20.07
C VAL A 10 11.26 -20.45 -19.31
N ALA A 11 12.34 -19.92 -19.89
CA ALA A 11 13.67 -19.93 -19.25
C ALA A 11 13.71 -19.09 -17.96
N ASP A 12 13.15 -17.88 -17.97
CA ASP A 12 13.11 -16.99 -16.80
C ASP A 12 12.31 -17.57 -15.62
N CYS A 13 11.25 -18.31 -15.94
CA CYS A 13 10.44 -19.02 -14.94
C CYS A 13 11.08 -20.34 -14.48
N ASN A 14 12.22 -20.75 -15.05
CA ASN A 14 12.84 -22.08 -14.86
C ASN A 14 11.81 -23.21 -15.06
N ALA A 15 11.06 -23.12 -16.15
CA ALA A 15 9.86 -23.92 -16.43
C ALA A 15 10.03 -24.82 -17.68
N THR A 16 9.00 -25.61 -17.94
CA THR A 16 8.82 -26.35 -19.19
C THR A 16 7.43 -26.04 -19.76
N THR A 17 7.18 -26.42 -21.01
CA THR A 17 5.84 -26.39 -21.59
C THR A 17 5.16 -27.74 -21.48
N ALA A 18 3.83 -27.79 -21.42
CA ALA A 18 3.04 -29.01 -21.30
C ALA A 18 3.10 -29.88 -22.59
N GLY A 19 3.49 -29.29 -23.71
CA GLY A 19 3.70 -29.96 -24.98
C GLY A 19 4.92 -29.41 -25.71
N GLU A 20 5.22 -29.99 -26.87
CA GLU A 20 6.28 -29.49 -27.73
C GLU A 20 5.88 -28.09 -28.27
N THR A 21 6.77 -27.11 -28.10
CA THR A 21 6.55 -25.74 -28.56
C THR A 21 7.19 -25.54 -29.94
N PRO A 22 6.41 -25.31 -30.99
CA PRO A 22 6.94 -25.04 -32.32
C PRO A 22 7.85 -23.80 -32.32
N PRO A 23 8.87 -23.75 -33.22
CA PRO A 23 9.84 -22.65 -33.25
C PRO A 23 9.24 -21.26 -33.50
N ASP A 24 8.14 -21.16 -34.21
CA ASP A 24 7.38 -19.94 -34.47
C ASP A 24 6.67 -19.46 -33.19
N VAL A 25 6.01 -20.36 -32.46
CA VAL A 25 5.38 -20.09 -31.17
C VAL A 25 6.44 -19.68 -30.12
N ALA A 26 7.57 -20.39 -30.07
CA ALA A 26 8.67 -20.10 -29.15
C ALA A 26 9.27 -18.67 -29.33
N ARG A 27 9.16 -18.10 -30.54
CA ARG A 27 9.63 -16.75 -30.89
C ARG A 27 8.60 -15.65 -30.74
N GLU A 28 7.35 -15.99 -30.41
CA GLU A 28 6.33 -14.98 -30.19
C GLU A 28 6.74 -14.01 -29.06
N GLN A 29 6.47 -12.71 -29.29
CA GLN A 29 6.85 -11.67 -28.33
C GLN A 29 5.81 -11.56 -27.23
N ILE A 30 6.30 -11.52 -26.01
CA ILE A 30 5.55 -11.30 -24.78
C ILE A 30 5.93 -9.93 -24.24
N SER A 31 4.95 -9.06 -24.01
CA SER A 31 5.18 -7.68 -23.58
C SER A 31 4.56 -7.32 -22.23
N SER A 32 3.75 -8.20 -21.65
CA SER A 32 3.07 -7.98 -20.37
C SER A 32 2.62 -9.28 -19.72
N LEU A 33 2.15 -9.18 -18.47
CA LEU A 33 1.54 -10.27 -17.71
C LEU A 33 0.25 -9.78 -17.06
N THR A 34 -0.77 -10.61 -17.06
CA THR A 34 -2.02 -10.39 -16.32
C THR A 34 -2.46 -11.64 -15.56
N ALA A 35 -3.11 -11.46 -14.42
CA ALA A 35 -3.79 -12.51 -13.67
C ALA A 35 -5.33 -12.43 -13.82
N ASP A 36 -5.84 -11.51 -14.65
CA ASP A 36 -7.27 -11.31 -14.87
C ASP A 36 -7.61 -11.49 -16.35
N THR A 37 -8.41 -12.51 -16.66
CA THR A 37 -8.82 -12.81 -18.05
C THR A 37 -9.60 -11.67 -18.72
N ARG A 38 -10.24 -10.80 -17.94
CA ARG A 38 -11.01 -9.64 -18.43
C ARG A 38 -10.11 -8.52 -18.96
N THR A 39 -8.84 -8.52 -18.59
CA THR A 39 -7.86 -7.51 -19.00
C THR A 39 -6.92 -7.99 -20.10
N VAL A 40 -7.10 -9.22 -20.59
CA VAL A 40 -6.33 -9.73 -21.72
C VAL A 40 -6.67 -8.91 -22.98
N SER A 41 -5.64 -8.37 -23.62
CA SER A 41 -5.74 -7.48 -24.78
C SER A 41 -4.92 -7.94 -25.99
N GLY A 42 -4.05 -8.94 -25.78
CA GLY A 42 -3.15 -9.53 -26.77
C GLY A 42 -1.67 -9.27 -26.47
N GLY A 43 -0.87 -10.34 -26.50
CA GLY A 43 0.57 -10.25 -26.21
C GLY A 43 0.98 -10.55 -24.78
N GLU A 44 0.04 -10.83 -23.87
CA GLU A 44 0.28 -11.13 -22.48
C GLU A 44 0.58 -12.62 -22.23
N VAL A 45 1.26 -12.87 -21.12
CA VAL A 45 1.17 -14.14 -20.39
C VAL A 45 0.04 -14.03 -19.36
N PHE A 46 -0.85 -15.01 -19.36
CA PHE A 46 -1.85 -15.16 -18.31
C PHE A 46 -1.28 -15.96 -17.14
N ALA A 47 -1.27 -15.41 -15.96
CA ALA A 47 -0.88 -16.08 -14.71
C ALA A 47 -2.11 -16.77 -14.10
N ALA A 48 -2.16 -18.08 -14.20
CA ALA A 48 -3.27 -18.91 -13.71
C ALA A 48 -3.13 -19.16 -12.21
N ILE A 49 -3.48 -18.16 -11.41
CA ILE A 49 -3.39 -18.21 -9.94
C ILE A 49 -4.63 -18.90 -9.39
N LYS A 50 -4.42 -19.76 -8.40
CA LYS A 50 -5.51 -20.43 -7.67
C LYS A 50 -6.14 -19.44 -6.68
N GLY A 51 -7.31 -18.92 -7.03
CA GLY A 51 -8.09 -18.06 -6.15
C GLY A 51 -8.98 -18.84 -5.18
N ALA A 52 -9.56 -18.15 -4.20
CA ALA A 52 -10.47 -18.76 -3.21
C ALA A 52 -11.79 -19.27 -3.82
N ARG A 53 -12.23 -18.74 -4.96
CA ARG A 53 -13.52 -19.08 -5.61
C ARG A 53 -13.37 -19.73 -6.98
N VAL A 54 -12.29 -19.43 -7.69
CA VAL A 54 -12.04 -19.89 -9.05
C VAL A 54 -10.58 -20.27 -9.17
N ASP A 55 -10.29 -21.42 -9.75
CA ASP A 55 -8.93 -21.82 -10.12
C ASP A 55 -8.58 -21.17 -11.47
N GLY A 56 -7.51 -20.37 -11.50
CA GLY A 56 -7.04 -19.71 -12.72
C GLY A 56 -6.69 -20.71 -13.83
N ALA A 57 -6.30 -21.94 -13.52
CA ALA A 57 -5.99 -22.97 -14.50
C ALA A 57 -7.22 -23.34 -15.35
N GLU A 58 -8.43 -23.32 -14.77
CA GLU A 58 -9.68 -23.57 -15.49
C GLU A 58 -10.01 -22.47 -16.51
N LEU A 59 -9.39 -21.30 -16.39
CA LEU A 59 -9.56 -20.15 -17.28
C LEU A 59 -8.52 -20.09 -18.40
N ALA A 60 -7.57 -21.03 -18.46
CA ALA A 60 -6.44 -21.01 -19.39
C ALA A 60 -6.88 -20.98 -20.87
N GLY A 61 -7.83 -21.84 -21.26
CA GLY A 61 -8.38 -21.87 -22.62
C GLY A 61 -9.09 -20.57 -23.00
N ALA A 62 -9.84 -19.98 -22.07
CA ALA A 62 -10.49 -18.69 -22.26
C ALA A 62 -9.48 -17.54 -22.42
N ALA A 63 -8.42 -17.52 -21.61
CA ALA A 63 -7.35 -16.53 -21.71
C ALA A 63 -6.63 -16.58 -23.07
N LEU A 64 -6.27 -17.77 -23.55
CA LEU A 64 -5.68 -17.96 -24.89
C LEU A 64 -6.65 -17.53 -26.00
N SER A 65 -7.94 -17.86 -25.87
CA SER A 65 -8.98 -17.46 -26.84
C SER A 65 -9.19 -15.94 -26.87
N ALA A 66 -8.97 -15.25 -25.72
CA ALA A 66 -9.01 -13.80 -25.60
C ALA A 66 -7.74 -13.10 -26.16
N GLY A 67 -6.68 -13.87 -26.50
CA GLY A 67 -5.47 -13.34 -27.11
C GLY A 67 -4.22 -13.41 -26.26
N ALA A 68 -4.26 -14.00 -25.07
CA ALA A 68 -3.04 -14.31 -24.32
C ALA A 68 -2.11 -15.20 -25.17
N ARG A 69 -0.81 -14.96 -25.10
CA ARG A 69 0.19 -15.72 -25.88
C ARG A 69 0.57 -17.02 -25.19
N ALA A 70 0.53 -17.04 -23.86
CA ALA A 70 0.81 -18.21 -23.05
C ALA A 70 0.10 -18.13 -21.70
N VAL A 71 0.08 -19.26 -20.99
CA VAL A 71 -0.46 -19.40 -19.63
C VAL A 71 0.63 -19.99 -18.75
N VAL A 72 0.88 -19.39 -17.57
CA VAL A 72 1.70 -19.97 -16.51
C VAL A 72 0.79 -20.61 -15.49
N THR A 73 0.98 -21.91 -15.21
CA THR A 73 0.13 -22.68 -14.28
C THR A 73 0.92 -23.71 -13.50
N SER A 74 0.46 -24.02 -12.28
CA SER A 74 0.89 -25.19 -11.50
C SER A 74 -0.02 -26.42 -11.67
N ASP A 75 -1.16 -26.25 -12.39
CA ASP A 75 -2.05 -27.37 -12.74
C ASP A 75 -2.21 -27.46 -14.26
N PRO A 76 -1.28 -28.12 -14.97
CA PRO A 76 -1.37 -28.30 -16.41
C PRO A 76 -2.58 -29.15 -16.81
N SER A 77 -3.06 -30.05 -15.96
CA SER A 77 -4.18 -30.93 -16.27
C SER A 77 -5.49 -30.13 -16.37
N ALA A 78 -5.76 -29.23 -15.43
CA ALA A 78 -6.91 -28.33 -15.46
C ALA A 78 -6.80 -27.35 -16.64
N ALA A 79 -5.62 -26.81 -16.91
CA ALA A 79 -5.38 -25.92 -18.04
C ALA A 79 -5.68 -26.61 -19.38
N LEU A 80 -5.18 -27.82 -19.59
CA LEU A 80 -5.46 -28.59 -20.82
C LEU A 80 -6.94 -29.00 -20.93
N ALA A 81 -7.57 -29.37 -19.81
CA ALA A 81 -9.00 -29.69 -19.79
C ALA A 81 -9.89 -28.48 -20.16
N SER A 82 -9.42 -27.25 -19.89
CA SER A 82 -10.10 -26.02 -20.30
C SER A 82 -9.96 -25.68 -21.81
N GLY A 83 -9.22 -26.52 -22.56
CA GLY A 83 -9.01 -26.34 -24.02
C GLY A 83 -7.74 -25.51 -24.35
N ALA A 84 -6.83 -25.31 -23.40
CA ALA A 84 -5.59 -24.61 -23.67
C ALA A 84 -4.65 -25.42 -24.58
N ASP A 85 -3.97 -24.74 -25.51
CA ASP A 85 -2.94 -25.34 -26.37
C ASP A 85 -1.72 -25.76 -25.53
N PRO A 86 -1.34 -27.06 -25.52
CA PRO A 86 -0.21 -27.56 -24.74
C PRO A 86 1.13 -26.84 -25.01
N ALA A 87 1.32 -26.35 -26.24
CA ALA A 87 2.52 -25.61 -26.64
C ALA A 87 2.64 -24.23 -25.98
N ARG A 88 1.53 -23.71 -25.41
CA ARG A 88 1.41 -22.40 -24.78
C ARG A 88 1.19 -22.45 -23.27
N VAL A 89 1.11 -23.65 -22.71
CA VAL A 89 0.97 -23.87 -21.26
C VAL A 89 2.35 -24.05 -20.66
N ILE A 90 2.80 -23.05 -19.89
CA ILE A 90 4.06 -23.04 -19.14
C ILE A 90 3.77 -23.67 -17.78
N VAL A 91 4.45 -24.76 -17.49
CA VAL A 91 4.25 -25.55 -16.25
C VAL A 91 5.32 -25.18 -15.23
N VAL A 92 4.87 -24.78 -14.05
CA VAL A 92 5.71 -24.39 -12.91
C VAL A 92 5.23 -25.08 -11.64
N ASP A 93 6.09 -25.20 -10.63
CA ASP A 93 5.70 -25.73 -9.32
C ASP A 93 4.84 -24.74 -8.53
N ASP A 94 5.11 -23.43 -8.72
CA ASP A 94 4.49 -22.33 -7.97
C ASP A 94 4.40 -21.10 -8.89
N VAL A 95 3.18 -20.68 -9.20
CA VAL A 95 2.91 -19.57 -10.14
C VAL A 95 3.44 -18.24 -9.58
N GLU A 96 3.28 -17.97 -8.29
CA GLU A 96 3.72 -16.71 -7.68
C GLU A 96 5.25 -16.59 -7.71
N LYS A 97 5.96 -17.67 -7.40
CA LYS A 97 7.42 -17.70 -7.51
C LYS A 97 7.91 -17.55 -8.95
N ALA A 98 7.21 -18.14 -9.91
CA ALA A 98 7.53 -18.00 -11.33
C ALA A 98 7.35 -16.54 -11.81
N ILE A 99 6.27 -15.86 -11.39
CA ILE A 99 6.06 -14.44 -11.66
C ILE A 99 7.17 -13.61 -11.01
N GLY A 100 7.58 -13.94 -9.78
CA GLY A 100 8.71 -13.29 -9.09
C GLY A 100 10.02 -13.42 -9.84
N ALA A 101 10.33 -14.62 -10.39
CA ALA A 101 11.51 -14.87 -11.19
C ALA A 101 11.49 -14.08 -12.51
N LEU A 102 10.35 -14.07 -13.20
CA LEU A 102 10.15 -13.29 -14.43
C LEU A 102 10.30 -11.79 -14.16
N ALA A 103 9.74 -11.29 -13.04
CA ALA A 103 9.85 -9.89 -12.64
C ALA A 103 11.30 -9.47 -12.36
N ARG A 104 12.05 -10.32 -11.65
CA ARG A 104 13.50 -10.11 -11.41
C ARG A 104 14.27 -10.04 -12.74
N ALA A 105 14.02 -10.96 -13.65
CA ALA A 105 14.65 -10.99 -14.96
C ALA A 105 14.29 -9.74 -15.78
N ASN A 106 13.03 -9.30 -15.75
CA ASN A 106 12.59 -8.07 -16.41
C ASN A 106 13.33 -6.83 -15.87
N LEU A 107 13.43 -6.70 -14.55
CA LEU A 107 14.14 -5.57 -13.93
C LEU A 107 15.63 -5.55 -14.30
N GLN A 108 16.27 -6.72 -14.37
CA GLN A 108 17.65 -6.85 -14.81
C GLN A 108 17.81 -6.37 -16.26
N ARG A 109 16.92 -6.77 -17.17
CA ARG A 109 16.92 -6.31 -18.57
C ARG A 109 16.65 -4.82 -18.66
N ALA A 110 15.67 -4.30 -17.91
CA ALA A 110 15.36 -2.88 -17.91
C ALA A 110 16.59 -2.02 -17.54
N ARG A 111 17.42 -2.51 -16.62
CA ARG A 111 18.70 -1.87 -16.27
C ARG A 111 19.80 -2.09 -17.31
N ALA A 112 19.93 -3.29 -17.86
CA ALA A 112 21.03 -3.65 -18.76
C ALA A 112 20.84 -3.12 -20.18
N GLU A 113 19.61 -3.18 -20.70
CA GLU A 113 19.29 -2.89 -22.10
C GLU A 113 18.52 -1.58 -22.28
N GLY A 114 17.92 -1.06 -21.18
CA GLY A 114 17.10 0.13 -21.17
C GLY A 114 17.79 1.31 -20.48
N ASN A 115 17.49 1.52 -19.21
CA ASN A 115 18.00 2.61 -18.41
C ASN A 115 18.92 2.12 -17.29
N PRO A 116 20.27 2.22 -17.44
CA PRO A 116 21.21 1.82 -16.39
C PRO A 116 21.09 2.67 -15.10
N ASP A 117 20.53 3.88 -15.19
CA ASP A 117 20.28 4.77 -14.05
C ASP A 117 18.92 4.53 -13.39
N LEU A 118 18.16 3.50 -13.80
CA LEU A 118 16.90 3.11 -13.17
C LEU A 118 17.13 2.86 -11.68
N LYS A 119 16.40 3.62 -10.83
CA LYS A 119 16.44 3.47 -9.38
C LYS A 119 15.22 2.70 -8.89
N VAL A 120 15.45 1.73 -8.04
CA VAL A 120 14.42 1.05 -7.27
C VAL A 120 14.38 1.65 -5.88
N VAL A 121 13.21 2.13 -5.47
CA VAL A 121 13.01 2.70 -4.14
C VAL A 121 11.88 1.97 -3.44
N ALA A 122 12.11 1.52 -2.22
CA ALA A 122 11.13 0.72 -1.50
C ALA A 122 10.81 1.28 -0.12
N VAL A 123 9.57 1.09 0.33
CA VAL A 123 9.09 1.53 1.63
C VAL A 123 8.38 0.40 2.37
N THR A 124 8.66 0.28 3.67
CA THR A 124 7.90 -0.58 4.60
C THR A 124 7.55 0.17 5.89
N GLY A 125 6.66 -0.40 6.67
CA GLY A 125 6.21 0.14 7.95
C GLY A 125 4.88 -0.46 8.36
N SER A 126 4.49 -0.33 9.60
CA SER A 126 3.18 -0.79 10.07
C SER A 126 2.05 0.09 9.53
N VAL A 127 2.28 1.40 9.41
CA VAL A 127 1.37 2.40 8.82
C VAL A 127 2.13 3.36 7.92
N GLY A 128 1.43 4.10 7.05
CA GLY A 128 2.00 5.16 6.21
C GLY A 128 2.58 4.72 4.87
N LYS A 129 2.81 3.43 4.64
CA LYS A 129 3.47 2.89 3.44
C LYS A 129 2.91 3.44 2.12
N THR A 130 1.60 3.29 1.91
CA THR A 130 0.95 3.71 0.65
C THR A 130 1.03 5.22 0.46
N THR A 131 0.82 6.01 1.53
CA THR A 131 0.96 7.47 1.46
C THR A 131 2.38 7.89 1.10
N VAL A 132 3.40 7.28 1.74
CA VAL A 132 4.80 7.57 1.42
C VAL A 132 5.14 7.16 -0.01
N LYS A 133 4.67 6.00 -0.46
CA LYS A 133 4.80 5.54 -1.84
C LYS A 133 4.18 6.53 -2.83
N ASP A 134 2.97 7.04 -2.56
CA ASP A 134 2.28 8.00 -3.44
C ASP A 134 3.01 9.34 -3.50
N LEU A 135 3.41 9.88 -2.34
CA LEU A 135 4.20 11.10 -2.28
C LEU A 135 5.55 10.96 -3.01
N LEU A 136 6.24 9.82 -2.78
CA LEU A 136 7.51 9.55 -3.42
C LEU A 136 7.38 9.37 -4.94
N ALA A 137 6.32 8.73 -5.41
CA ALA A 137 6.06 8.60 -6.84
C ALA A 137 5.98 9.97 -7.51
N SER A 138 5.22 10.91 -6.92
CA SER A 138 5.12 12.29 -7.44
C SER A 138 6.45 13.06 -7.34
N LEU A 139 7.23 12.86 -6.27
CA LEU A 139 8.55 13.48 -6.13
C LEU A 139 9.53 12.96 -7.19
N ALA A 140 9.49 11.66 -7.47
CA ALA A 140 10.39 11.01 -8.42
C ALA A 140 10.10 11.37 -9.90
N GLU A 141 8.92 11.89 -10.24
CA GLU A 141 8.57 12.34 -11.60
C GLU A 141 9.56 13.37 -12.16
N SER A 142 10.20 14.15 -11.28
CA SER A 142 11.26 15.10 -11.68
C SER A 142 12.52 14.42 -12.26
N ARG A 143 12.69 13.10 -12.03
CA ARG A 143 13.81 12.31 -12.58
C ARG A 143 13.45 11.63 -13.92
N GLY A 144 12.19 11.63 -14.31
CA GLY A 144 11.67 10.96 -15.50
C GLY A 144 10.52 10.00 -15.21
N PRO A 145 10.19 9.08 -16.13
CA PRO A 145 9.06 8.18 -15.98
C PRO A 145 9.13 7.30 -14.72
N VAL A 146 8.02 7.27 -13.97
CA VAL A 146 7.90 6.54 -12.69
C VAL A 146 6.93 5.37 -12.85
N ILE A 147 7.31 4.22 -12.35
CA ILE A 147 6.40 3.09 -12.11
C ILE A 147 6.18 2.96 -10.61
N ALA A 148 4.92 3.00 -10.20
CA ALA A 148 4.49 2.73 -8.84
C ALA A 148 3.24 1.84 -8.85
N PRO A 149 2.98 1.02 -7.81
CA PRO A 149 1.79 0.18 -7.76
C PRO A 149 0.53 1.05 -7.57
N PRO A 150 -0.59 0.70 -8.20
CA PRO A 150 -1.89 1.23 -7.82
C PRO A 150 -2.26 0.66 -6.45
N GLY A 151 -2.77 1.51 -5.55
CA GLY A 151 -3.10 1.08 -4.19
C GLY A 151 -1.90 0.49 -3.44
N SER A 152 -2.11 -0.64 -2.74
CA SER A 152 -1.08 -1.32 -1.94
C SER A 152 -0.77 -2.72 -2.48
N PHE A 153 -0.32 -2.82 -3.74
CA PHE A 153 0.24 -4.06 -4.30
C PHE A 153 1.64 -4.30 -3.73
N ASN A 154 1.70 -4.86 -2.51
CA ASN A 154 2.87 -4.90 -1.66
C ASN A 154 3.28 -6.30 -1.18
N ASN A 155 2.64 -7.34 -1.71
CA ASN A 155 2.86 -8.75 -1.38
C ASN A 155 3.54 -9.53 -2.52
N GLU A 156 3.65 -10.84 -2.35
CA GLU A 156 4.35 -11.78 -3.25
C GLU A 156 3.75 -11.85 -4.66
N LEU A 157 2.53 -11.38 -4.84
CA LEU A 157 1.87 -11.28 -6.14
C LEU A 157 1.89 -9.85 -6.70
N GLY A 158 1.48 -8.87 -5.89
CA GLY A 158 1.30 -7.49 -6.33
C GLY A 158 2.60 -6.78 -6.68
N LEU A 159 3.66 -7.03 -5.90
CA LEU A 159 4.98 -6.43 -6.17
C LEU A 159 5.59 -6.94 -7.48
N PRO A 160 5.66 -8.26 -7.78
CA PRO A 160 6.17 -8.73 -9.06
C PRO A 160 5.39 -8.19 -10.27
N ILE A 161 4.07 -8.11 -10.19
CA ILE A 161 3.24 -7.51 -11.26
C ILE A 161 3.61 -6.04 -11.48
N THR A 162 3.90 -5.30 -10.40
CA THR A 162 4.38 -3.91 -10.51
C THR A 162 5.76 -3.84 -11.15
N VAL A 163 6.69 -4.69 -10.73
CA VAL A 163 8.05 -4.78 -11.30
C VAL A 163 8.01 -5.13 -12.79
N LEU A 164 7.10 -6.00 -13.22
CA LEU A 164 6.91 -6.35 -14.63
C LEU A 164 6.44 -5.18 -15.50
N ARG A 165 5.93 -4.09 -14.91
CA ARG A 165 5.57 -2.89 -15.67
C ARG A 165 6.78 -2.03 -16.05
N THR A 166 7.97 -2.30 -15.50
CA THR A 166 9.18 -1.56 -15.88
C THR A 166 9.57 -1.85 -17.33
N ASP A 167 9.98 -0.80 -18.01
CA ASP A 167 10.42 -0.81 -19.40
C ASP A 167 11.76 -0.05 -19.57
N ALA A 168 12.21 0.11 -20.82
CA ALA A 168 13.46 0.80 -21.13
C ALA A 168 13.46 2.30 -20.77
N GLY A 169 12.29 2.92 -20.67
CA GLY A 169 12.15 4.35 -20.35
C GLY A 169 12.01 4.63 -18.85
N THR A 170 11.80 3.61 -18.03
CA THR A 170 11.54 3.77 -16.60
C THR A 170 12.74 4.36 -15.87
N ALA A 171 12.58 5.55 -15.25
CA ALA A 171 13.64 6.20 -14.48
C ALA A 171 13.61 5.79 -12.99
N THR A 172 12.42 5.58 -12.43
CA THR A 172 12.26 5.20 -11.02
C THR A 172 11.14 4.17 -10.86
N LEU A 173 11.45 3.09 -10.16
CA LEU A 173 10.48 2.09 -9.69
C LEU A 173 10.28 2.29 -8.20
N VAL A 174 9.08 2.73 -7.82
CA VAL A 174 8.68 2.95 -6.42
C VAL A 174 7.86 1.76 -5.96
N LEU A 175 8.29 1.11 -4.88
CA LEU A 175 7.67 -0.11 -4.36
C LEU A 175 7.22 0.08 -2.91
N GLU A 176 6.11 -0.54 -2.58
CA GLU A 176 5.66 -0.78 -1.22
C GLU A 176 5.92 -2.25 -0.90
N MET A 177 6.55 -2.55 0.26
CA MET A 177 6.83 -3.92 0.70
C MET A 177 6.11 -4.18 2.02
N GLY A 178 5.10 -5.05 1.95
CA GLY A 178 4.32 -5.52 3.10
C GLY A 178 4.89 -6.82 3.68
N ALA A 179 4.53 -7.12 4.92
CA ALA A 179 4.80 -8.42 5.54
C ALA A 179 3.72 -8.75 6.56
N ASP A 180 3.32 -10.01 6.59
CA ASP A 180 2.53 -10.69 7.61
C ASP A 180 3.39 -11.67 8.44
N ARG A 181 4.57 -12.06 7.95
CA ARG A 181 5.54 -12.94 8.62
C ARG A 181 6.98 -12.55 8.27
N ILE A 182 7.92 -13.05 9.06
CA ILE A 182 9.37 -12.96 8.78
C ILE A 182 9.66 -13.74 7.48
N GLY A 183 10.51 -13.17 6.62
CA GLY A 183 10.88 -13.72 5.31
C GLY A 183 10.11 -13.14 4.13
N ASN A 184 8.96 -12.46 4.34
CA ASN A 184 8.22 -11.84 3.24
C ASN A 184 9.03 -10.74 2.56
N ILE A 185 9.55 -9.77 3.33
CA ILE A 185 10.28 -8.64 2.75
C ILE A 185 11.61 -9.10 2.17
N ASP A 186 12.28 -10.09 2.79
CA ASP A 186 13.48 -10.71 2.23
C ASP A 186 13.20 -11.28 0.83
N TYR A 187 12.09 -12.01 0.66
CA TYR A 187 11.66 -12.49 -0.65
C TYR A 187 11.40 -11.35 -1.64
N LEU A 188 10.66 -10.30 -1.23
CA LEU A 188 10.34 -9.17 -2.10
C LEU A 188 11.59 -8.39 -2.53
N THR A 189 12.53 -8.18 -1.61
CA THR A 189 13.83 -7.54 -1.93
C THR A 189 14.69 -8.41 -2.84
N SER A 190 14.58 -9.75 -2.75
CA SER A 190 15.25 -10.66 -3.68
C SER A 190 14.76 -10.50 -5.13
N ILE A 191 13.52 -10.07 -5.35
CA ILE A 191 12.95 -9.77 -6.67
C ILE A 191 13.45 -8.41 -7.16
N ALA A 192 13.34 -7.38 -6.32
CA ALA A 192 13.68 -6.00 -6.65
C ALA A 192 14.51 -5.35 -5.54
N PRO A 193 15.82 -5.64 -5.47
CA PRO A 193 16.70 -5.05 -4.46
C PRO A 193 16.73 -3.52 -4.57
N PRO A 194 16.37 -2.77 -3.49
CA PRO A 194 16.30 -1.32 -3.54
C PRO A 194 17.66 -0.63 -3.63
N ASP A 195 17.74 0.46 -4.39
CA ASP A 195 18.85 1.42 -4.37
C ASP A 195 18.69 2.42 -3.22
N ALA A 196 17.45 2.64 -2.77
CA ALA A 196 17.12 3.38 -1.55
C ALA A 196 15.88 2.76 -0.89
N SER A 197 15.86 2.73 0.44
CA SER A 197 14.75 2.14 1.17
C SER A 197 14.38 2.97 2.39
N ALA A 198 13.12 2.85 2.86
CA ALA A 198 12.66 3.50 4.09
C ALA A 198 11.88 2.55 5.00
N VAL A 199 12.20 2.57 6.29
CA VAL A 199 11.39 1.95 7.35
C VAL A 199 10.70 3.04 8.14
N LEU A 200 9.34 3.04 8.10
CA LEU A 200 8.55 4.15 8.62
C LEU A 200 8.32 4.07 10.13
N ILE A 201 7.76 2.95 10.57
CA ILE A 201 7.38 2.74 11.97
C ILE A 201 7.12 1.25 12.25
N VAL A 202 7.44 0.82 13.46
CA VAL A 202 7.09 -0.49 14.03
C VAL A 202 5.97 -0.29 15.05
N ALA A 203 4.73 -0.51 14.61
CA ALA A 203 3.53 -0.34 15.43
C ALA A 203 2.74 -1.66 15.51
N ARG A 204 1.63 -1.65 16.27
CA ARG A 204 0.76 -2.80 16.53
C ARG A 204 -0.10 -3.16 15.31
N ALA A 205 0.52 -3.72 14.27
CA ALA A 205 -0.16 -4.24 13.09
C ALA A 205 0.17 -5.72 12.93
N HIS A 206 -0.83 -6.54 12.54
CA HIS A 206 -0.70 -7.99 12.32
C HIS A 206 -0.12 -8.77 13.53
N LEU A 207 -0.37 -8.30 14.76
CA LEU A 207 0.21 -8.88 15.97
C LEU A 207 -0.11 -10.36 16.16
N GLY A 208 -1.31 -10.80 15.73
CA GLY A 208 -1.73 -12.19 15.77
C GLY A 208 -0.85 -13.10 14.93
N GLU A 209 -0.39 -12.63 13.77
CA GLU A 209 0.43 -13.41 12.85
C GLU A 209 1.92 -13.39 13.22
N PHE A 210 2.41 -12.25 13.70
CA PHE A 210 3.81 -12.11 14.09
C PHE A 210 4.14 -12.66 15.49
N GLY A 211 3.15 -12.85 16.35
CA GLY A 211 3.38 -13.28 17.74
C GLY A 211 4.11 -12.24 18.61
N GLY A 212 4.14 -10.96 18.21
CA GLY A 212 4.67 -9.86 19.01
C GLY A 212 5.36 -8.75 18.20
N ILE A 213 5.47 -7.57 18.80
CA ILE A 213 5.99 -6.36 18.15
C ILE A 213 7.47 -6.48 17.73
N ASP A 214 8.26 -7.27 18.44
CA ASP A 214 9.68 -7.45 18.12
C ASP A 214 9.84 -8.27 16.81
N ASN A 215 8.97 -9.23 16.55
CA ASN A 215 8.94 -9.95 15.29
C ASN A 215 8.46 -9.05 14.13
N VAL A 216 7.53 -8.10 14.39
CA VAL A 216 7.18 -7.05 13.40
C VAL A 216 8.42 -6.23 13.06
N GLY A 217 9.22 -5.83 14.05
CA GLY A 217 10.48 -5.12 13.86
C GLY A 217 11.49 -5.93 13.02
N ARG A 218 11.65 -7.22 13.35
CA ARG A 218 12.55 -8.15 12.62
C ARG A 218 12.12 -8.30 11.14
N ALA A 219 10.83 -8.51 10.87
CA ALA A 219 10.35 -8.61 9.49
C ALA A 219 10.59 -7.30 8.71
N LYS A 220 10.39 -6.13 9.33
CA LYS A 220 10.64 -4.85 8.65
C LYS A 220 12.12 -4.55 8.45
N SER A 221 13.01 -5.04 9.32
CA SER A 221 14.45 -4.90 9.16
C SER A 221 15.01 -5.66 7.94
N GLU A 222 14.26 -6.63 7.40
CA GLU A 222 14.60 -7.31 6.16
C GLU A 222 14.70 -6.33 4.97
N LEU A 223 13.97 -5.21 4.99
CA LEU A 223 14.12 -4.18 3.96
C LEU A 223 15.50 -3.51 4.02
N VAL A 224 16.02 -3.29 5.23
CA VAL A 224 17.35 -2.70 5.43
C VAL A 224 18.43 -3.64 4.91
N THR A 225 18.37 -4.93 5.31
CA THR A 225 19.33 -5.94 4.86
C THR A 225 19.21 -6.29 3.39
N GLY A 226 18.02 -6.20 2.80
CA GLY A 226 17.72 -6.42 1.39
C GLY A 226 18.07 -5.22 0.48
N THR A 227 18.38 -4.05 1.06
CA THR A 227 18.87 -2.89 0.31
C THR A 227 20.26 -3.19 -0.26
N ARG A 228 20.50 -2.80 -1.52
CA ARG A 228 21.77 -3.06 -2.22
C ARG A 228 22.95 -2.47 -1.44
N GLU A 229 24.11 -3.09 -1.59
CA GLU A 229 25.34 -2.53 -1.05
C GLU A 229 25.58 -1.11 -1.60
N GLY A 230 25.89 -0.18 -0.71
CA GLY A 230 25.98 1.25 -1.02
C GLY A 230 24.63 1.97 -1.20
N GLY A 231 23.50 1.27 -1.16
CA GLY A 231 22.16 1.86 -1.22
C GLY A 231 21.80 2.64 0.04
N ALA A 232 21.05 3.71 -0.11
CA ALA A 232 20.63 4.56 0.99
C ALA A 232 19.52 3.92 1.84
N VAL A 233 19.63 4.02 3.17
CA VAL A 233 18.62 3.54 4.12
C VAL A 233 18.06 4.72 4.89
N VAL A 234 16.74 4.93 4.81
CA VAL A 234 16.02 6.02 5.50
C VAL A 234 15.29 5.45 6.71
N LEU A 235 15.58 5.97 7.90
CA LEU A 235 15.06 5.46 9.16
C LEU A 235 14.37 6.54 9.97
N ASN A 236 13.24 6.19 10.61
CA ASN A 236 12.52 7.06 11.50
C ASN A 236 13.26 7.18 12.86
N ALA A 237 13.82 8.36 13.15
CA ALA A 237 14.49 8.63 14.42
C ALA A 237 13.52 8.74 15.61
N ASP A 238 12.23 8.98 15.36
CA ASP A 238 11.20 9.07 16.39
C ASP A 238 10.75 7.70 16.93
N ASP A 239 11.12 6.60 16.22
CA ASP A 239 10.87 5.22 16.64
C ASP A 239 12.19 4.51 17.00
N PRO A 240 12.44 4.22 18.29
CA PRO A 240 13.70 3.58 18.72
C PRO A 240 13.97 2.22 18.07
N ARG A 241 12.90 1.46 17.73
CA ARG A 241 13.05 0.14 17.04
C ARG A 241 13.53 0.33 15.62
N VAL A 242 13.02 1.35 14.93
CA VAL A 242 13.45 1.69 13.57
C VAL A 242 14.85 2.28 13.58
N ALA A 243 15.13 3.22 14.49
CA ALA A 243 16.46 3.83 14.61
C ALA A 243 17.58 2.80 14.86
N ALA A 244 17.31 1.77 15.67
CA ALA A 244 18.25 0.68 15.95
C ALA A 244 18.60 -0.16 14.69
N MET A 245 17.80 -0.11 13.63
CA MET A 245 18.09 -0.83 12.38
C MET A 245 19.27 -0.24 11.60
N ALA A 246 19.78 0.94 11.99
CA ALA A 246 20.93 1.58 11.36
C ALA A 246 22.17 0.67 11.34
N GLU A 247 22.35 -0.18 12.35
CA GLU A 247 23.47 -1.14 12.44
C GLU A 247 23.42 -2.23 11.36
N LEU A 248 22.27 -2.43 10.72
CA LEU A 248 22.06 -3.43 9.65
C LEU A 248 22.34 -2.85 8.26
N ALA A 249 22.46 -1.53 8.13
CA ALA A 249 22.64 -0.87 6.86
C ALA A 249 24.04 -1.14 6.26
N ARG A 250 24.07 -1.40 4.93
CA ARG A 250 25.30 -1.61 4.16
C ARG A 250 25.65 -0.41 3.27
N GLY A 251 25.04 0.72 3.52
CA GLY A 251 25.20 1.97 2.80
C GLY A 251 24.89 3.17 3.69
N PRO A 252 24.78 4.38 3.11
CA PRO A 252 24.46 5.59 3.85
C PRO A 252 23.13 5.48 4.58
N VAL A 253 23.09 5.94 5.83
CA VAL A 253 21.87 6.06 6.61
C VAL A 253 21.47 7.52 6.67
N LEU A 254 20.21 7.80 6.37
CA LEU A 254 19.54 9.08 6.58
C LEU A 254 18.43 8.87 7.60
N THR A 255 18.32 9.78 8.54
CA THR A 255 17.24 9.76 9.52
C THR A 255 16.20 10.82 9.20
N PHE A 256 14.92 10.51 9.45
CA PHE A 256 13.87 11.53 9.45
C PHE A 256 13.18 11.63 10.80
N SER A 257 12.75 12.84 11.17
CA SER A 257 12.07 13.10 12.44
C SER A 257 11.05 14.22 12.32
N ALA A 258 9.82 13.94 12.74
CA ALA A 258 8.79 14.96 12.93
C ALA A 258 9.01 15.80 14.21
N ARG A 259 9.89 15.37 15.10
CA ARG A 259 10.27 16.05 16.36
C ARG A 259 11.50 16.95 16.20
N GLY A 260 12.10 16.99 15.02
CA GLY A 260 13.20 17.89 14.68
C GLY A 260 14.61 17.35 14.91
N GLU A 261 14.78 16.08 15.24
CA GLU A 261 16.07 15.44 15.57
C GLU A 261 16.55 14.44 14.49
N GLY A 262 16.41 14.76 13.21
CA GLY A 262 16.83 13.93 12.10
C GLY A 262 17.60 14.71 11.03
N ASP A 263 18.27 13.99 10.11
CA ASP A 263 18.90 14.60 8.92
C ASP A 263 17.88 15.30 8.05
N VAL A 264 16.68 14.72 7.95
CA VAL A 264 15.51 15.33 7.33
C VAL A 264 14.43 15.53 8.38
N ALA A 265 14.07 16.79 8.64
CA ALA A 265 13.23 17.14 9.78
C ALA A 265 12.16 18.19 9.44
N ALA A 266 11.14 18.26 10.27
CA ALA A 266 10.17 19.34 10.26
C ALA A 266 10.42 20.31 11.43
N ARG A 267 10.46 21.61 11.13
CA ARG A 267 10.46 22.67 12.15
C ARG A 267 9.20 23.50 12.01
N ASN A 268 8.80 24.18 13.08
CA ASN A 268 7.66 25.08 13.10
C ASN A 268 6.37 24.41 12.57
N VAL A 269 6.12 23.18 13.00
CA VAL A 269 4.92 22.44 12.61
C VAL A 269 3.68 23.13 13.16
N ASP A 270 2.80 23.55 12.28
CA ASP A 270 1.49 24.10 12.60
C ASP A 270 0.41 23.31 11.86
N VAL A 271 -0.63 22.89 12.56
CA VAL A 271 -1.76 22.16 11.98
C VAL A 271 -3.00 23.04 12.05
N GLY A 272 -3.41 23.52 10.91
CA GLY A 272 -4.56 24.41 10.77
C GLY A 272 -5.88 23.79 11.23
N ALA A 273 -6.91 24.62 11.35
CA ALA A 273 -8.26 24.17 11.68
C ALA A 273 -8.84 23.21 10.63
N ASP A 274 -8.34 23.26 9.39
CA ASP A 274 -8.65 22.34 8.29
C ASP A 274 -7.88 21.00 8.37
N GLY A 275 -7.15 20.78 9.47
CA GLY A 275 -6.39 19.55 9.72
C GLY A 275 -5.14 19.38 8.86
N ARG A 276 -4.76 20.37 8.06
CA ARG A 276 -3.59 20.33 7.19
C ARG A 276 -2.37 20.92 7.90
N ALA A 277 -1.23 20.23 7.76
CA ALA A 277 0.00 20.68 8.37
C ALA A 277 0.78 21.63 7.44
N SER A 278 1.40 22.66 8.04
CA SER A 278 2.46 23.46 7.44
C SER A 278 3.71 23.39 8.31
N PHE A 279 4.88 23.37 7.70
CA PHE A 279 6.15 23.27 8.42
C PHE A 279 7.31 23.74 7.53
N THR A 280 8.46 23.97 8.15
CA THR A 280 9.74 24.13 7.46
C THR A 280 10.39 22.76 7.32
N LEU A 281 10.50 22.26 6.07
CA LEU A 281 11.30 21.08 5.75
C LEU A 281 12.78 21.44 5.85
N VAL A 282 13.54 20.69 6.62
CA VAL A 282 14.99 20.78 6.74
C VAL A 282 15.61 19.54 6.14
N THR A 283 16.60 19.70 5.28
CA THR A 283 17.42 18.63 4.71
C THR A 283 18.90 18.99 4.83
N PRO A 284 19.85 18.07 4.59
CA PRO A 284 21.27 18.41 4.56
C PRO A 284 21.65 19.53 3.56
N GLU A 285 20.83 19.76 2.53
CA GLU A 285 21.07 20.77 1.48
C GLU A 285 20.40 22.11 1.73
N GLY A 286 19.54 22.23 2.76
CA GLY A 286 18.86 23.48 3.08
C GLY A 286 17.46 23.33 3.62
N GLU A 287 16.73 24.44 3.62
CA GLU A 287 15.39 24.53 4.20
C GLU A 287 14.40 25.09 3.18
N ALA A 288 13.14 24.61 3.26
CA ALA A 288 12.04 25.13 2.44
C ALA A 288 10.69 24.98 3.15
N ALA A 289 9.77 25.91 2.90
CA ALA A 289 8.42 25.85 3.46
C ALA A 289 7.57 24.79 2.74
N VAL A 290 6.81 24.02 3.50
CA VAL A 290 5.84 23.02 3.02
C VAL A 290 4.48 23.30 3.62
N LYS A 291 3.42 23.18 2.79
CA LYS A 291 2.04 23.21 3.22
C LYS A 291 1.32 22.01 2.63
N LEU A 292 1.09 20.97 3.43
CA LEU A 292 0.47 19.74 2.97
C LEU A 292 -1.01 19.94 2.61
N LYS A 293 -1.46 19.26 1.56
CA LYS A 293 -2.90 19.12 1.26
C LYS A 293 -3.54 17.93 1.96
N LEU A 294 -2.72 16.99 2.44
CA LEU A 294 -3.18 15.83 3.20
C LEU A 294 -3.67 16.27 4.59
N VAL A 295 -4.79 15.68 5.02
CA VAL A 295 -5.40 15.95 6.31
C VAL A 295 -4.85 14.99 7.36
N GLY A 296 -4.38 15.52 8.49
CA GLY A 296 -3.84 14.75 9.62
C GLY A 296 -2.37 15.05 9.88
N GLU A 297 -2.05 15.30 11.14
CA GLU A 297 -0.69 15.63 11.60
C GLU A 297 0.34 14.54 11.30
N HIS A 298 -0.10 13.26 11.34
CA HIS A 298 0.76 12.11 11.04
C HIS A 298 1.35 12.14 9.61
N HIS A 299 0.75 12.91 8.70
CA HIS A 299 1.30 13.08 7.35
C HIS A 299 2.58 13.92 7.33
N VAL A 300 2.93 14.62 8.40
CA VAL A 300 4.25 15.27 8.51
C VAL A 300 5.34 14.21 8.47
N ALA A 301 5.25 13.15 9.28
CA ALA A 301 6.22 12.05 9.27
C ALA A 301 6.26 11.32 7.90
N ASN A 302 5.10 11.09 7.29
CA ASN A 302 5.03 10.48 5.95
C ASN A 302 5.72 11.36 4.88
N ALA A 303 5.50 12.68 4.94
CA ALA A 303 6.13 13.64 4.01
C ALA A 303 7.66 13.70 4.22
N LEU A 304 8.13 13.63 5.47
CA LEU A 304 9.56 13.61 5.77
C LEU A 304 10.23 12.31 5.29
N ALA A 305 9.60 11.16 5.45
CA ALA A 305 10.10 9.90 4.91
C ALA A 305 10.21 9.95 3.37
N ALA A 306 9.18 10.47 2.69
CA ALA A 306 9.22 10.66 1.24
C ALA A 306 10.28 11.68 0.82
N ALA A 307 10.44 12.78 1.58
CA ALA A 307 11.47 13.80 1.34
C ALA A 307 12.88 13.23 1.51
N ALA A 308 13.13 12.41 2.54
CA ALA A 308 14.43 11.79 2.78
C ALA A 308 14.80 10.80 1.64
N LEU A 309 13.84 9.99 1.18
CA LEU A 309 14.03 9.13 0.01
C LEU A 309 14.29 9.97 -1.25
N ALA A 310 13.52 11.02 -1.50
CA ALA A 310 13.71 11.91 -2.65
C ALA A 310 15.07 12.62 -2.60
N HIS A 311 15.49 13.08 -1.42
CA HIS A 311 16.82 13.66 -1.20
C HIS A 311 17.93 12.65 -1.52
N SER A 312 17.79 11.38 -1.08
CA SER A 312 18.76 10.33 -1.41
C SER A 312 18.86 10.03 -2.91
N LEU A 313 17.85 10.39 -3.69
CA LEU A 313 17.84 10.33 -5.15
C LEU A 313 18.41 11.58 -5.82
N GLY A 314 18.89 12.57 -5.04
CA GLY A 314 19.45 13.81 -5.53
C GLY A 314 18.41 14.87 -5.94
N ILE A 315 17.17 14.77 -5.45
CA ILE A 315 16.13 15.78 -5.72
C ILE A 315 16.32 16.96 -4.76
N ALA A 316 16.45 18.16 -5.28
CA ALA A 316 16.73 19.37 -4.50
C ALA A 316 15.60 19.70 -3.51
N THR A 317 15.95 20.23 -2.33
CA THR A 317 15.01 20.55 -1.24
C THR A 317 13.85 21.45 -1.68
N ALA A 318 14.12 22.47 -2.51
CA ALA A 318 13.08 23.35 -3.03
C ALA A 318 12.06 22.62 -3.91
N GLN A 319 12.52 21.67 -4.75
CA GLN A 319 11.65 20.83 -5.59
C GLN A 319 10.82 19.89 -4.73
N ILE A 320 11.44 19.26 -3.72
CA ILE A 320 10.74 18.39 -2.75
C ILE A 320 9.60 19.17 -2.08
N ALA A 321 9.90 20.34 -1.51
CA ALA A 321 8.92 21.17 -0.81
C ALA A 321 7.76 21.63 -1.72
N SER A 322 8.08 22.05 -2.94
CA SER A 322 7.08 22.45 -3.95
C SER A 322 6.15 21.30 -4.29
N THR A 323 6.69 20.11 -4.57
CA THR A 323 5.88 18.93 -4.92
C THR A 323 5.02 18.47 -3.75
N LEU A 324 5.56 18.36 -2.53
CA LEU A 324 4.81 18.00 -1.32
C LEU A 324 3.64 18.97 -1.06
N SER A 325 3.82 20.27 -1.38
CA SER A 325 2.77 21.27 -1.23
C SER A 325 1.71 21.21 -2.33
N ALA A 326 2.02 20.61 -3.47
CA ALA A 326 1.12 20.49 -4.62
C ALA A 326 0.26 19.21 -4.59
N VAL A 327 0.80 18.11 -4.05
CA VAL A 327 0.19 16.76 -4.10
C VAL A 327 -0.88 16.60 -3.01
N GLY A 328 -2.04 16.02 -3.39
CA GLY A 328 -3.10 15.58 -2.48
C GLY A 328 -3.09 14.07 -2.26
N ALA A 329 -4.17 13.52 -1.71
CA ALA A 329 -4.37 12.08 -1.61
C ALA A 329 -4.49 11.47 -3.03
N ALA A 330 -3.62 10.54 -3.38
CA ALA A 330 -3.63 9.87 -4.69
C ALA A 330 -4.34 8.51 -4.63
N SER A 331 -4.17 7.78 -3.53
CA SER A 331 -4.88 6.52 -3.32
C SER A 331 -6.23 6.75 -2.64
N PRO A 332 -7.32 6.09 -3.10
CA PRO A 332 -8.64 6.23 -2.48
C PRO A 332 -8.66 5.72 -1.05
N HIS A 333 -9.62 6.17 -0.26
CA HIS A 333 -9.86 5.72 1.11
C HIS A 333 -8.68 5.96 2.08
N ARG A 334 -7.89 7.02 1.85
CA ARG A 334 -6.70 7.37 2.64
C ARG A 334 -6.77 8.82 3.12
N MET A 335 -7.54 9.06 4.20
CA MET A 335 -7.77 10.40 4.76
C MET A 335 -8.25 11.41 3.69
N ASP A 336 -9.06 10.94 2.74
CA ASP A 336 -9.69 11.81 1.74
C ASP A 336 -10.88 12.52 2.34
N VAL A 337 -10.95 13.84 2.16
CA VAL A 337 -12.00 14.67 2.76
C VAL A 337 -12.84 15.30 1.66
N PHE A 338 -14.15 15.04 1.73
CA PHE A 338 -15.11 15.56 0.77
C PHE A 338 -16.43 15.93 1.43
N GLU A 339 -17.27 16.69 0.74
CA GLU A 339 -18.61 17.05 1.19
C GLU A 339 -19.66 16.10 0.62
N ALA A 340 -20.61 15.65 1.43
CA ALA A 340 -21.76 14.84 1.04
C ALA A 340 -23.00 15.23 1.84
N GLY A 341 -24.13 15.57 1.20
CA GLY A 341 -25.36 15.96 1.88
C GLY A 341 -25.22 17.16 2.82
N GLY A 342 -24.22 18.03 2.62
CA GLY A 342 -23.89 19.14 3.52
C GLY A 342 -23.07 18.73 4.76
N ALA A 343 -22.68 17.48 4.89
CA ALA A 343 -21.74 16.97 5.88
C ALA A 343 -20.32 16.84 5.29
N THR A 344 -19.30 17.04 6.12
CA THR A 344 -17.91 16.77 5.76
C THR A 344 -17.57 15.33 6.07
N VAL A 345 -17.16 14.54 5.08
CA VAL A 345 -16.76 13.14 5.23
C VAL A 345 -15.25 13.01 5.21
N ILE A 346 -14.72 12.32 6.20
CA ILE A 346 -13.31 11.89 6.27
C ILE A 346 -13.28 10.40 5.92
N ASP A 347 -12.86 10.09 4.71
CA ASP A 347 -12.74 8.72 4.22
C ASP A 347 -11.33 8.18 4.45
N ASP A 348 -11.18 7.35 5.50
CA ASP A 348 -9.96 6.61 5.81
C ASP A 348 -10.24 5.10 5.90
N SER A 349 -11.12 4.63 4.99
CA SER A 349 -11.74 3.32 5.06
C SER A 349 -10.97 2.19 4.34
N TYR A 350 -9.74 2.44 3.90
CA TYR A 350 -8.93 1.42 3.23
C TYR A 350 -8.51 0.28 4.17
N ASN A 351 -8.01 0.63 5.37
CA ASN A 351 -7.58 -0.35 6.36
C ASN A 351 -7.62 0.26 7.78
N ALA A 352 -7.60 -0.59 8.80
CA ALA A 352 -7.58 -0.18 10.20
C ALA A 352 -6.65 -1.04 11.05
N ASN A 353 -5.97 -0.38 11.96
CA ASN A 353 -5.33 -0.95 13.13
C ASN A 353 -5.45 0.05 14.29
N PRO A 354 -5.15 -0.33 15.55
CA PRO A 354 -5.39 0.53 16.70
C PRO A 354 -4.77 1.92 16.59
N ASP A 355 -3.53 2.03 16.07
CA ASP A 355 -2.84 3.32 15.96
C ASP A 355 -3.44 4.21 14.87
N SER A 356 -3.79 3.63 13.73
CA SER A 356 -4.45 4.37 12.65
C SER A 356 -5.89 4.77 12.99
N MET A 357 -6.60 3.98 13.80
CA MET A 357 -7.93 4.35 14.31
C MET A 357 -7.84 5.58 15.20
N ARG A 358 -6.86 5.64 16.13
CA ARG A 358 -6.61 6.82 16.97
C ARG A 358 -6.25 8.04 16.15
N ALA A 359 -5.44 7.89 15.09
CA ALA A 359 -5.10 8.99 14.18
C ALA A 359 -6.34 9.52 13.43
N GLY A 360 -7.22 8.64 12.96
CA GLY A 360 -8.50 9.00 12.35
C GLY A 360 -9.41 9.77 13.31
N LEU A 361 -9.55 9.29 14.55
CA LEU A 361 -10.34 9.96 15.59
C LEU A 361 -9.76 11.34 15.94
N ALA A 362 -8.45 11.51 16.02
CA ALA A 362 -7.81 12.81 16.24
C ALA A 362 -8.10 13.79 15.09
N ALA A 363 -8.13 13.30 13.85
CA ALA A 363 -8.53 14.11 12.69
C ALA A 363 -10.01 14.50 12.76
N LEU A 364 -10.90 13.58 13.15
CA LEU A 364 -12.32 13.84 13.36
C LEU A 364 -12.53 14.89 14.48
N GLU A 365 -11.82 14.77 15.59
CA GLU A 365 -11.88 15.74 16.69
C GLU A 365 -11.51 17.16 16.22
N ARG A 366 -10.42 17.27 15.45
CA ARG A 366 -9.93 18.55 14.96
C ARG A 366 -10.87 19.19 13.94
N LEU A 367 -11.25 18.46 12.89
CA LEU A 367 -12.15 18.93 11.83
C LEU A 367 -13.57 19.16 12.32
N GLY A 368 -14.00 18.38 13.31
CA GLY A 368 -15.32 18.46 13.93
C GLY A 368 -15.41 19.46 15.07
N ARG A 369 -14.43 20.33 15.29
CA ARG A 369 -14.48 21.31 16.39
C ARG A 369 -15.68 22.24 16.24
N GLY A 370 -16.55 22.26 17.27
CA GLY A 370 -17.80 23.04 17.25
C GLY A 370 -18.91 22.46 16.38
N ARG A 371 -18.74 21.25 15.84
CA ARG A 371 -19.70 20.53 15.00
C ARG A 371 -20.06 19.18 15.64
N ARG A 372 -21.19 18.58 15.23
CA ARG A 372 -21.51 17.21 15.61
C ARG A 372 -20.56 16.25 14.88
N LYS A 373 -19.95 15.33 15.64
CA LYS A 373 -19.02 14.32 15.15
C LYS A 373 -19.71 12.97 15.09
N VAL A 374 -19.66 12.33 13.95
CA VAL A 374 -20.21 11.00 13.69
C VAL A 374 -19.05 10.09 13.30
N ALA A 375 -19.04 8.85 13.77
CA ALA A 375 -18.03 7.87 13.41
C ALA A 375 -18.66 6.58 12.90
N VAL A 376 -18.23 6.11 11.73
CA VAL A 376 -18.53 4.79 11.19
C VAL A 376 -17.24 3.98 11.25
N LEU A 377 -17.16 3.13 12.27
CA LEU A 377 -15.93 2.39 12.58
C LEU A 377 -16.16 0.90 12.34
N GLY A 378 -15.46 0.36 11.35
CA GLY A 378 -15.42 -1.08 11.08
C GLY A 378 -14.47 -1.81 12.00
N GLU A 379 -14.61 -3.11 12.03
CA GLU A 379 -13.72 -4.01 12.76
C GLU A 379 -12.26 -3.87 12.31
N MET A 380 -11.36 -4.09 13.24
CA MET A 380 -9.91 -4.21 13.02
C MET A 380 -9.56 -5.70 12.96
N LEU A 381 -9.28 -6.20 11.76
CA LEU A 381 -8.92 -7.60 11.54
C LEU A 381 -7.44 -7.86 11.92
N GLU A 382 -7.08 -9.14 12.06
CA GLU A 382 -5.70 -9.62 12.26
C GLU A 382 -5.07 -9.22 13.62
N LEU A 383 -5.90 -8.88 14.62
CA LEU A 383 -5.44 -8.54 15.98
C LEU A 383 -5.26 -9.78 16.87
N GLY A 384 -5.79 -10.95 16.49
CA GLY A 384 -5.72 -12.16 17.28
C GLY A 384 -6.34 -11.97 18.67
N GLU A 385 -5.68 -12.48 19.73
CA GLU A 385 -6.17 -12.38 21.11
C GLU A 385 -6.34 -10.94 21.63
N ALA A 386 -5.68 -9.96 21.00
CA ALA A 386 -5.81 -8.57 21.39
C ALA A 386 -7.08 -7.88 20.85
N SER A 387 -7.85 -8.54 19.95
CA SER A 387 -8.99 -7.94 19.26
C SER A 387 -10.00 -7.31 20.21
N LEU A 388 -10.44 -8.03 21.24
CA LEU A 388 -11.40 -7.52 22.22
C LEU A 388 -10.93 -6.24 22.89
N LEU A 389 -9.72 -6.27 23.47
CA LEU A 389 -9.17 -5.15 24.24
C LEU A 389 -8.92 -3.91 23.37
N GLU A 390 -8.43 -4.10 22.14
CA GLU A 390 -8.15 -2.99 21.25
C GLU A 390 -9.45 -2.37 20.71
N HIS A 391 -10.49 -3.16 20.41
CA HIS A 391 -11.80 -2.61 20.04
C HIS A 391 -12.43 -1.81 21.19
N GLU A 392 -12.41 -2.30 22.43
CA GLU A 392 -12.85 -1.54 23.60
C GLU A 392 -12.07 -0.22 23.77
N ALA A 393 -10.75 -0.27 23.60
CA ALA A 393 -9.91 0.92 23.70
C ALA A 393 -10.26 1.99 22.63
N ILE A 394 -10.61 1.57 21.41
CA ILE A 394 -11.06 2.48 20.36
C ILE A 394 -12.46 3.06 20.67
N GLY A 395 -13.37 2.28 21.25
CA GLY A 395 -14.66 2.80 21.71
C GLY A 395 -14.52 3.94 22.73
N LYS A 396 -13.64 3.77 23.72
CA LYS A 396 -13.30 4.81 24.70
C LYS A 396 -12.61 6.01 24.03
N ALA A 397 -11.70 5.77 23.07
CA ALA A 397 -11.06 6.84 22.34
C ALA A 397 -12.04 7.67 21.50
N ALA A 398 -13.07 7.04 20.93
CA ALA A 398 -14.14 7.74 20.23
C ALA A 398 -14.92 8.70 21.16
N ALA A 399 -15.25 8.25 22.37
CA ALA A 399 -15.85 9.12 23.39
C ALA A 399 -14.95 10.31 23.75
N GLN A 400 -13.66 10.06 23.98
CA GLN A 400 -12.66 11.11 24.30
C GLN A 400 -12.52 12.14 23.16
N ALA A 401 -12.63 11.69 21.89
CA ALA A 401 -12.66 12.58 20.72
C ALA A 401 -13.96 13.38 20.61
N GLY A 402 -14.94 13.13 21.49
CA GLY A 402 -16.24 13.80 21.53
C GLY A 402 -17.15 13.37 20.38
N VAL A 403 -17.07 12.12 19.94
CA VAL A 403 -18.03 11.53 19.00
C VAL A 403 -19.42 11.53 19.63
N ALA A 404 -20.39 12.09 18.94
CA ALA A 404 -21.77 12.15 19.40
C ALA A 404 -22.56 10.90 19.00
N SER A 405 -22.31 10.37 17.80
CA SER A 405 -22.96 9.16 17.30
C SER A 405 -21.94 8.24 16.63
N LEU A 406 -22.00 6.94 16.94
CA LEU A 406 -21.07 5.93 16.47
C LEU A 406 -21.80 4.71 15.90
N LEU A 407 -21.44 4.32 14.68
CA LEU A 407 -21.84 3.08 14.05
C LEU A 407 -20.66 2.12 14.02
N ALA A 408 -20.72 1.05 14.79
CA ALA A 408 -19.72 -0.01 14.78
C ALA A 408 -20.13 -1.11 13.79
N VAL A 409 -19.27 -1.44 12.84
CA VAL A 409 -19.59 -2.29 11.69
C VAL A 409 -18.76 -3.58 11.73
N GLY A 410 -19.44 -4.72 11.70
CA GLY A 410 -18.83 -6.04 11.73
C GLY A 410 -18.86 -6.68 13.12
N GLU A 411 -18.69 -8.01 13.16
CA GLU A 411 -18.91 -8.78 14.38
C GLU A 411 -17.89 -8.46 15.48
N GLU A 412 -16.61 -8.31 15.11
CA GLU A 412 -15.55 -7.98 16.06
C GLU A 412 -15.63 -6.53 16.57
N ALA A 413 -16.43 -5.66 15.92
CA ALA A 413 -16.64 -4.28 16.37
C ALA A 413 -17.70 -4.13 17.50
N ARG A 414 -18.38 -5.19 17.93
CA ARG A 414 -19.35 -5.13 19.05
C ARG A 414 -18.75 -4.56 20.35
N PRO A 415 -17.55 -4.98 20.79
CA PRO A 415 -16.93 -4.42 22.01
C PRO A 415 -16.65 -2.92 21.89
N LEU A 416 -16.33 -2.44 20.67
CA LEU A 416 -16.13 -1.01 20.40
C LEU A 416 -17.43 -0.22 20.65
N ALA A 417 -18.58 -0.70 20.14
CA ALA A 417 -19.87 -0.08 20.39
C ALA A 417 -20.21 -0.04 21.88
N SER A 418 -20.09 -1.19 22.56
CA SER A 418 -20.42 -1.30 23.99
C SER A 418 -19.53 -0.39 24.86
N ALA A 419 -18.23 -0.29 24.53
CA ALA A 419 -17.32 0.58 25.26
C ALA A 419 -17.61 2.07 25.02
N ALA A 420 -17.99 2.45 23.79
CA ALA A 420 -18.39 3.82 23.48
C ALA A 420 -19.72 4.20 24.19
N GLU A 421 -20.69 3.29 24.21
CA GLU A 421 -21.97 3.48 24.91
C GLU A 421 -21.77 3.65 26.41
N ALA A 422 -20.90 2.86 27.04
CA ALA A 422 -20.55 2.98 28.46
C ALA A 422 -19.93 4.34 28.81
N GLU A 423 -19.30 5.03 27.85
CA GLU A 423 -18.74 6.38 28.00
C GLU A 423 -19.75 7.48 27.56
N GLY A 424 -21.01 7.11 27.24
CA GLY A 424 -22.10 8.05 26.93
C GLY A 424 -22.22 8.45 25.46
N VAL A 425 -21.57 7.75 24.54
CA VAL A 425 -21.77 7.95 23.09
C VAL A 425 -23.06 7.24 22.66
N ASP A 426 -23.84 7.87 21.76
CA ASP A 426 -24.97 7.20 21.08
C ASP A 426 -24.37 6.19 20.07
N ALA A 427 -24.14 4.95 20.55
CA ALA A 427 -23.46 3.93 19.79
C ALA A 427 -24.39 2.80 19.36
N THR A 428 -24.33 2.44 18.08
CA THR A 428 -25.10 1.34 17.49
C THR A 428 -24.18 0.38 16.77
N TRP A 429 -24.35 -0.91 17.05
CA TRP A 429 -23.70 -1.96 16.27
C TRP A 429 -24.56 -2.39 15.08
N VAL A 430 -23.91 -2.64 13.93
CA VAL A 430 -24.53 -3.19 12.72
C VAL A 430 -23.66 -4.30 12.14
N ALA A 431 -24.30 -5.31 11.53
CA ALA A 431 -23.59 -6.48 11.03
C ALA A 431 -22.71 -6.19 9.78
N GLY A 432 -23.02 -5.14 9.04
CA GLY A 432 -22.30 -4.83 7.80
C GLY A 432 -22.57 -3.43 7.27
N PRO A 433 -21.89 -3.03 6.18
CA PRO A 433 -21.97 -1.67 5.64
C PRO A 433 -23.36 -1.23 5.20
N GLU A 434 -24.21 -2.14 4.72
CA GLU A 434 -25.60 -1.82 4.34
C GLU A 434 -26.44 -1.36 5.55
N GLY A 435 -26.16 -1.93 6.74
CA GLY A 435 -26.78 -1.48 8.00
C GLY A 435 -26.33 -0.10 8.39
N ALA A 436 -25.03 0.19 8.21
CA ALA A 436 -24.47 1.50 8.50
C ALA A 436 -25.02 2.58 7.56
N LEU A 437 -25.15 2.29 6.26
CA LEU A 437 -25.77 3.22 5.30
C LEU A 437 -27.19 3.59 5.72
N ARG A 438 -28.07 2.62 5.98
CA ARG A 438 -29.45 2.90 6.43
C ARG A 438 -29.52 3.74 7.71
N ALA A 439 -28.60 3.50 8.65
CA ALA A 439 -28.55 4.26 9.89
C ALA A 439 -28.04 5.71 9.66
N LEU A 440 -27.06 5.89 8.76
CA LEU A 440 -26.56 7.21 8.37
C LEU A 440 -27.63 8.04 7.65
N ASP A 441 -28.34 7.47 6.66
CA ASP A 441 -29.40 8.15 5.91
C ASP A 441 -30.47 8.72 6.83
N ALA A 442 -30.77 8.03 7.95
CA ALA A 442 -31.73 8.47 8.92
C ALA A 442 -31.20 9.51 9.92
N ALA A 443 -29.88 9.60 10.11
CA ALA A 443 -29.28 10.32 11.24
C ALA A 443 -28.30 11.43 10.80
N LEU A 444 -27.79 11.41 9.58
CA LEU A 444 -26.80 12.39 9.11
C LEU A 444 -27.47 13.74 8.84
N ALA A 445 -26.89 14.82 9.34
CA ALA A 445 -27.38 16.17 9.17
C ALA A 445 -26.34 17.07 8.49
N ALA A 446 -26.83 18.09 7.79
CA ALA A 446 -25.95 19.13 7.27
C ALA A 446 -25.15 19.78 8.41
N GLY A 447 -23.88 19.97 8.19
CA GLY A 447 -22.97 20.50 9.22
C GLY A 447 -22.24 19.41 10.03
N ASP A 448 -22.62 18.14 9.96
CA ASP A 448 -21.89 17.06 10.61
C ASP A 448 -20.48 16.85 10.04
N VAL A 449 -19.62 16.24 10.84
CA VAL A 449 -18.34 15.69 10.36
C VAL A 449 -18.33 14.18 10.62
N VAL A 450 -18.10 13.41 9.57
CA VAL A 450 -18.18 11.95 9.60
C VAL A 450 -16.82 11.35 9.32
N LEU A 451 -16.34 10.44 10.18
CA LEU A 451 -15.21 9.58 9.91
C LEU A 451 -15.70 8.20 9.47
N VAL A 452 -15.25 7.71 8.34
CA VAL A 452 -15.44 6.32 7.90
C VAL A 452 -14.11 5.60 7.92
N LYS A 453 -13.96 4.56 8.78
CA LYS A 453 -12.72 3.83 8.94
C LYS A 453 -12.92 2.39 9.40
N GLY A 454 -12.17 1.44 8.83
CA GLY A 454 -12.20 0.01 9.19
C GLY A 454 -11.21 -0.78 8.36
N SER A 455 -10.99 -2.04 8.71
CA SER A 455 -10.22 -2.96 7.87
C SER A 455 -10.90 -3.16 6.52
N ASN A 456 -10.11 -3.43 5.49
CA ASN A 456 -10.65 -3.62 4.12
C ASN A 456 -11.74 -4.69 4.08
N GLY A 457 -11.52 -5.81 4.79
CA GLY A 457 -12.48 -6.92 4.89
C GLY A 457 -13.80 -6.55 5.58
N SER A 458 -13.85 -5.50 6.41
CA SER A 458 -15.09 -5.03 7.04
C SER A 458 -16.07 -4.42 6.03
N GLY A 459 -15.57 -4.02 4.84
CA GLY A 459 -16.36 -3.43 3.77
C GLY A 459 -16.87 -2.01 4.02
N VAL A 460 -16.42 -1.32 5.07
CA VAL A 460 -16.89 0.05 5.40
C VAL A 460 -16.55 1.07 4.33
N TRP A 461 -15.58 0.79 3.46
CA TRP A 461 -15.27 1.61 2.29
C TRP A 461 -16.50 1.80 1.36
N LYS A 462 -17.42 0.83 1.32
CA LYS A 462 -18.70 0.95 0.59
C LYS A 462 -19.59 2.09 1.13
N VAL A 463 -19.47 2.37 2.43
CA VAL A 463 -20.19 3.52 3.04
C VAL A 463 -19.62 4.82 2.52
N ALA A 464 -18.29 4.95 2.46
CA ALA A 464 -17.64 6.14 1.92
C ALA A 464 -17.93 6.33 0.42
N ASP A 465 -17.92 5.25 -0.37
CA ASP A 465 -18.24 5.29 -1.80
C ASP A 465 -19.70 5.72 -2.03
N SER A 466 -20.67 5.16 -1.28
CA SER A 466 -22.06 5.53 -1.40
C SER A 466 -22.29 7.02 -1.08
N LEU A 467 -21.68 7.53 0.01
CA LEU A 467 -21.72 8.95 0.34
C LEU A 467 -21.09 9.85 -0.75
N ARG A 468 -20.11 9.33 -1.49
CA ARG A 468 -19.46 10.03 -2.60
C ARG A 468 -20.31 10.04 -3.87
N GLU A 469 -21.06 8.98 -4.13
CA GLU A 469 -21.92 8.83 -5.33
C GLU A 469 -23.18 9.71 -5.25
N GLU A 470 -23.74 9.92 -4.07
CA GLU A 470 -24.88 10.84 -3.85
C GLU A 470 -24.55 12.30 -4.22
N LYS A 471 -23.28 12.60 -4.50
CA LYS A 471 -22.80 13.91 -4.94
C LYS A 471 -22.95 14.13 -6.46
N LYS A 472 -23.22 13.10 -7.25
CA LYS A 472 -23.41 13.20 -8.70
C LYS A 472 -24.88 13.39 -9.08
#